data_69c900fbdddad22822bae0b16ad7e4ae
#
_entry.id   69c900fbdddad22822bae0b16ad7e4ae
#
_cell.length_a   1.000
_cell.length_b   1.000
_cell.length_c   1.000
_cell.angle_alpha   90.00
_cell.angle_beta   90.00
_cell.angle_gamma   90.00
#
_symmetry.space_group_name_H-M   'P 1'
#
loop_
_entity.id
_entity.type
_entity.pdbx_description
1 polymer ?
#
loop_
_entity_poly.entity_id
_entity_poly.type
_entity_poly.pdbx_seq_one_letter_code
_entity_poly.pdbx_strand_id
1 'polypeptide(L)'
;MQLEYFHMIDRIVDLKVDEKKIIVEAQVPKESTIFEGHFPGYPLMPGVLLIEAMAQTAGALCVASQEDKSAPSVVYMMTVDKAKFRKPVVPGDQVRFHMTRIAKKRNMWWFRGEAKVEDVLVCEAEVSAMLVRE
;
A
#
# COMPACT_ATOMS: atom_id res chain seq x y z
N MET A 1 -7.55 -0.12 -20.84
CA MET A 1 -7.29 0.25 -19.44
C MET A 1 -5.80 0.45 -19.26
N GLN A 2 -5.42 1.52 -18.63
CA GLN A 2 -4.02 1.81 -18.42
C GLN A 2 -3.60 1.29 -17.06
N LEU A 3 -2.71 0.31 -17.07
CA LEU A 3 -2.28 -0.35 -15.85
C LEU A 3 -1.50 0.57 -14.92
N GLU A 4 -0.82 1.58 -15.46
CA GLU A 4 -0.06 2.51 -14.64
C GLU A 4 -0.89 3.29 -13.63
N TYR A 5 -2.20 3.44 -13.84
CA TYR A 5 -3.07 4.07 -12.84
C TYR A 5 -3.23 3.22 -11.59
N PHE A 6 -2.91 1.94 -11.67
CA PHE A 6 -2.99 1.04 -10.54
C PHE A 6 -1.64 0.74 -9.92
N HIS A 7 -0.57 1.33 -10.48
CA HIS A 7 0.77 1.19 -9.91
C HIS A 7 1.00 2.32 -8.92
N MET A 8 0.81 2.02 -7.66
CA MET A 8 0.88 2.99 -6.58
C MET A 8 2.24 3.02 -5.88
N ILE A 9 3.19 2.22 -6.36
CA ILE A 9 4.50 2.08 -5.74
C ILE A 9 5.57 2.40 -6.78
N ASP A 10 6.47 3.33 -6.45
CA ASP A 10 7.59 3.68 -7.34
C ASP A 10 8.82 2.83 -7.07
N ARG A 11 9.14 2.59 -5.80
CA ARG A 11 10.30 1.77 -5.45
C ARG A 11 10.19 1.18 -4.05
N ILE A 12 10.92 0.09 -3.83
CA ILE A 12 11.07 -0.49 -2.51
C ILE A 12 12.27 0.20 -1.85
N VAL A 13 12.04 0.81 -0.69
CA VAL A 13 13.09 1.48 0.08
C VAL A 13 13.83 0.47 0.94
N ASP A 14 13.10 -0.44 1.57
CA ASP A 14 13.66 -1.44 2.46
C ASP A 14 12.76 -2.67 2.48
N LEU A 15 13.37 -3.84 2.47
CA LEU A 15 12.63 -5.10 2.55
C LEU A 15 13.37 -6.02 3.53
N LYS A 16 12.73 -6.30 4.66
CA LYS A 16 13.28 -7.17 5.70
C LYS A 16 12.31 -8.33 5.94
N VAL A 17 12.44 -9.37 5.13
CA VAL A 17 11.54 -10.54 5.20
C VAL A 17 11.57 -11.19 6.58
N ASP A 18 12.75 -11.32 7.19
CA ASP A 18 12.90 -11.92 8.52
C ASP A 18 12.19 -11.13 9.61
N GLU A 19 12.16 -9.79 9.46
CA GLU A 19 11.44 -8.91 10.37
C GLU A 19 10.00 -8.67 9.96
N LYS A 20 9.57 -9.24 8.84
CA LYS A 20 8.20 -9.16 8.32
C LYS A 20 7.81 -7.72 8.01
N LYS A 21 8.74 -6.96 7.42
CA LYS A 21 8.57 -5.54 7.14
C LYS A 21 8.95 -5.21 5.71
N ILE A 22 8.25 -4.23 5.17
CA ILE A 22 8.60 -3.63 3.89
C ILE A 22 8.28 -2.14 3.94
N ILE A 23 9.16 -1.33 3.36
CA ILE A 23 8.94 0.09 3.20
C ILE A 23 9.04 0.39 1.71
N VAL A 24 8.02 1.01 1.16
CA VAL A 24 8.02 1.45 -0.23
C VAL A 24 7.79 2.95 -0.30
N GLU A 25 8.13 3.53 -1.44
CA GLU A 25 7.97 4.95 -1.68
C GLU A 25 7.19 5.16 -2.96
N ALA A 26 6.27 6.12 -2.92
CA ALA A 26 5.50 6.52 -4.08
C ALA A 26 5.38 8.04 -4.10
N GLN A 27 5.58 8.63 -5.28
CA GLN A 27 5.36 10.05 -5.46
C GLN A 27 3.93 10.28 -5.95
N VAL A 28 3.20 11.15 -5.28
CA VAL A 28 1.87 11.55 -5.75
C VAL A 28 2.05 12.38 -7.01
N PRO A 29 1.42 12.00 -8.13
CA PRO A 29 1.57 12.75 -9.38
C PRO A 29 1.18 14.21 -9.18
N LYS A 30 1.92 15.13 -9.81
CA LYS A 30 1.59 16.55 -9.76
C LYS A 30 0.34 16.86 -10.56
N GLU A 31 0.11 16.11 -11.63
CA GLU A 31 -1.06 16.21 -12.46
C GLU A 31 -1.63 14.82 -12.70
N SER A 32 -2.94 14.66 -12.54
CA SER A 32 -3.59 13.39 -12.77
C SER A 32 -5.09 13.61 -12.86
N THR A 33 -5.75 12.76 -13.64
CA THR A 33 -7.21 12.76 -13.71
C THR A 33 -7.86 12.46 -12.37
N ILE A 34 -7.13 11.84 -11.44
CA ILE A 34 -7.58 11.61 -10.07
C ILE A 34 -8.03 12.91 -9.42
N PHE A 35 -7.30 14.00 -9.67
CA PHE A 35 -7.56 15.27 -9.00
C PHE A 35 -8.66 16.10 -9.66
N GLU A 36 -9.08 15.74 -10.88
CA GLU A 36 -10.15 16.46 -11.56
C GLU A 36 -11.47 16.37 -10.82
N GLY A 37 -11.70 15.23 -10.14
CA GLY A 37 -12.90 15.02 -9.35
C GLY A 37 -12.71 15.15 -7.84
N HIS A 38 -11.48 15.36 -7.36
CA HIS A 38 -11.17 15.28 -5.93
C HIS A 38 -10.10 16.28 -5.49
N PHE A 39 -10.34 17.49 -5.40
CA PHE A 39 -11.46 18.36 -5.61
C PHE A 39 -11.03 19.42 -6.61
N PRO A 40 -11.85 19.88 -7.54
CA PRO A 40 -11.44 20.90 -8.50
C PRO A 40 -10.94 22.16 -7.81
N GLY A 41 -9.74 22.63 -8.18
CA GLY A 41 -9.12 23.78 -7.55
C GLY A 41 -8.50 23.52 -6.17
N TYR A 42 -8.69 22.34 -5.60
CA TYR A 42 -8.12 21.95 -4.30
C TYR A 42 -7.78 20.46 -4.33
N PRO A 43 -6.74 20.07 -5.06
CA PRO A 43 -6.44 18.65 -5.29
C PRO A 43 -5.93 17.97 -4.02
N LEU A 44 -6.57 16.83 -3.70
CA LEU A 44 -6.18 15.95 -2.61
C LEU A 44 -6.10 14.53 -3.11
N MET A 45 -5.11 13.78 -2.64
CA MET A 45 -5.05 12.35 -2.91
C MET A 45 -6.21 11.65 -2.19
N PRO A 46 -7.08 10.92 -2.92
CA PRO A 46 -8.14 10.17 -2.25
C PRO A 46 -7.58 9.18 -1.24
N GLY A 47 -8.16 9.17 -0.03
CA GLY A 47 -7.69 8.27 1.03
C GLY A 47 -7.75 6.81 0.64
N VAL A 48 -8.77 6.40 -0.15
CA VAL A 48 -8.91 5.01 -0.59
C VAL A 48 -7.73 4.58 -1.46
N LEU A 49 -7.08 5.50 -2.17
CA LEU A 49 -5.90 5.17 -2.97
C LEU A 49 -4.67 4.97 -2.11
N LEU A 50 -4.60 5.61 -0.94
CA LEU A 50 -3.54 5.34 0.03
C LEU A 50 -3.69 3.92 0.57
N ILE A 51 -4.92 3.49 0.83
CA ILE A 51 -5.19 2.12 1.25
C ILE A 51 -4.82 1.14 0.13
N GLU A 52 -5.12 1.48 -1.13
CA GLU A 52 -4.74 0.64 -2.27
C GLU A 52 -3.22 0.48 -2.35
N ALA A 53 -2.46 1.53 -2.12
CA ALA A 53 -1.00 1.46 -2.08
C ALA A 53 -0.51 0.54 -0.95
N MET A 54 -1.15 0.60 0.21
CA MET A 54 -0.85 -0.30 1.32
C MET A 54 -1.12 -1.76 0.92
N ALA A 55 -2.22 -2.01 0.21
CA ALA A 55 -2.56 -3.35 -0.26
C ALA A 55 -1.52 -3.89 -1.23
N GLN A 56 -1.08 -3.07 -2.18
CA GLN A 56 -0.04 -3.47 -3.13
C GLN A 56 1.28 -3.75 -2.41
N THR A 57 1.61 -2.95 -1.41
CA THR A 57 2.81 -3.13 -0.60
C THR A 57 2.74 -4.41 0.22
N ALA A 58 1.59 -4.67 0.84
CA ALA A 58 1.37 -5.92 1.58
C ALA A 58 1.48 -7.13 0.64
N GLY A 59 0.93 -7.02 -0.56
CA GLY A 59 1.05 -8.07 -1.58
C GLY A 59 2.50 -8.35 -1.94
N ALA A 60 3.31 -7.31 -2.09
CA ALA A 60 4.73 -7.48 -2.38
C ALA A 60 5.44 -8.21 -1.24
N LEU A 61 5.12 -7.91 0.01
CA LEU A 61 5.69 -8.60 1.16
C LEU A 61 5.26 -10.07 1.20
N CYS A 62 4.00 -10.36 0.88
CA CYS A 62 3.51 -11.74 0.78
C CYS A 62 4.33 -12.54 -0.24
N VAL A 63 4.50 -11.99 -1.44
CA VAL A 63 5.24 -12.67 -2.51
C VAL A 63 6.70 -12.87 -2.12
N ALA A 64 7.34 -11.85 -1.56
CA ALA A 64 8.73 -11.91 -1.13
C ALA A 64 8.95 -12.92 0.00
N SER A 65 7.93 -13.16 0.83
CA SER A 65 8.01 -14.05 1.99
C SER A 65 7.74 -15.51 1.67
N GLN A 66 7.35 -15.84 0.44
CA GLN A 66 7.10 -17.24 0.07
C GLN A 66 8.41 -18.00 -0.09
N GLU A 67 8.43 -19.24 0.41
CA GLU A 67 9.57 -20.13 0.22
C GLU A 67 9.64 -20.63 -1.21
N ASP A 68 8.50 -21.05 -1.76
CA ASP A 68 8.40 -21.52 -3.14
C ASP A 68 7.85 -20.39 -4.02
N LYS A 69 8.72 -19.84 -4.87
CA LYS A 69 8.36 -18.74 -5.77
C LYS A 69 8.11 -19.22 -7.20
N SER A 70 8.13 -20.54 -7.42
CA SER A 70 7.92 -21.11 -8.75
C SER A 70 6.46 -21.13 -9.18
N ALA A 71 5.52 -21.17 -8.23
CA ALA A 71 4.10 -21.23 -8.51
C ALA A 71 3.51 -19.81 -8.59
N PRO A 72 2.67 -19.53 -9.60
CA PRO A 72 1.97 -18.25 -9.64
C PRO A 72 1.09 -18.06 -8.41
N SER A 73 1.00 -16.84 -7.93
CA SER A 73 0.20 -16.51 -6.76
C SER A 73 -0.63 -15.28 -7.02
N VAL A 74 -1.83 -15.27 -6.46
CA VAL A 74 -2.70 -14.11 -6.48
C VAL A 74 -2.97 -13.69 -5.05
N VAL A 75 -2.88 -12.39 -4.79
CA VAL A 75 -3.14 -11.83 -3.47
C VAL A 75 -4.47 -11.08 -3.52
N TYR A 76 -5.42 -11.52 -2.71
CA TYR A 76 -6.73 -10.87 -2.59
C TYR A 76 -6.79 -10.08 -1.30
N MET A 77 -7.10 -8.79 -1.38
CA MET A 77 -7.39 -8.02 -0.17
C MET A 77 -8.73 -8.46 0.38
N MET A 78 -8.78 -8.77 1.67
CA MET A 78 -9.97 -9.28 2.32
C MET A 78 -10.64 -8.24 3.22
N THR A 79 -9.88 -7.56 4.05
CA THR A 79 -10.44 -6.59 4.99
C THR A 79 -9.55 -5.36 5.12
N VAL A 80 -10.20 -4.24 5.48
CA VAL A 80 -9.53 -3.02 5.90
C VAL A 80 -10.15 -2.61 7.22
N ASP A 81 -9.33 -2.49 8.26
CA ASP A 81 -9.79 -2.17 9.61
C ASP A 81 -9.00 -0.98 10.15
N LYS A 82 -9.61 -0.25 11.06
CA LYS A 82 -8.95 0.83 11.80
C LYS A 82 -8.29 1.86 10.89
N ALA A 83 -8.90 2.12 9.74
CA ALA A 83 -8.38 3.11 8.80
C ALA A 83 -8.60 4.51 9.37
N LYS A 84 -7.51 5.29 9.42
CA LYS A 84 -7.54 6.67 9.91
C LYS A 84 -6.78 7.55 8.96
N PHE A 85 -7.43 8.59 8.46
CA PHE A 85 -6.84 9.57 7.55
C PHE A 85 -6.57 10.82 8.37
N ARG A 86 -5.30 11.04 8.71
CA ARG A 86 -4.93 12.04 9.69
C ARG A 86 -4.58 13.39 9.07
N LYS A 87 -3.99 13.37 7.88
CA LYS A 87 -3.59 14.59 7.18
C LYS A 87 -3.79 14.43 5.68
N PRO A 88 -4.13 15.52 4.97
CA PRO A 88 -4.27 15.45 3.53
C PRO A 88 -2.93 15.17 2.85
N VAL A 89 -2.98 14.43 1.76
CA VAL A 89 -1.85 14.17 0.88
C VAL A 89 -2.13 14.89 -0.43
N VAL A 90 -1.17 15.69 -0.88
CA VAL A 90 -1.36 16.58 -2.02
C VAL A 90 -0.42 16.21 -3.16
N PRO A 91 -0.70 16.68 -4.39
CA PRO A 91 0.18 16.42 -5.53
C PRO A 91 1.62 16.82 -5.24
N GLY A 92 2.55 15.97 -5.62
CA GLY A 92 3.98 16.19 -5.41
C GLY A 92 4.54 15.63 -4.13
N ASP A 93 3.69 15.22 -3.19
CA ASP A 93 4.16 14.58 -1.96
C ASP A 93 4.83 13.26 -2.25
N GLN A 94 5.91 12.97 -1.53
CA GLN A 94 6.50 11.64 -1.50
C GLN A 94 5.99 10.90 -0.28
N VAL A 95 5.30 9.78 -0.51
CA VAL A 95 4.69 9.01 0.55
C VAL A 95 5.50 7.73 0.75
N ARG A 96 5.84 7.42 1.99
CA ARG A 96 6.42 6.15 2.36
C ARG A 96 5.38 5.31 3.06
N PHE A 97 5.22 4.09 2.58
CA PHE A 97 4.28 3.13 3.15
C PHE A 97 5.09 2.09 3.91
N HIS A 98 4.87 2.04 5.22
CA HIS A 98 5.51 1.09 6.11
C HIS A 98 4.50 -0.01 6.41
N MET A 99 4.78 -1.21 5.94
CA MET A 99 3.90 -2.35 6.18
C MET A 99 4.62 -3.38 7.04
N THR A 100 3.94 -3.87 8.07
CA THR A 100 4.47 -4.89 8.96
C THR A 100 3.43 -6.01 9.07
N ARG A 101 3.85 -7.26 8.86
CA ARG A 101 2.96 -8.38 9.09
C ARG A 101 2.77 -8.58 10.59
N ILE A 102 1.52 -8.52 11.04
CA ILE A 102 1.19 -8.67 12.46
C ILE A 102 0.66 -10.06 12.80
N ALA A 103 0.13 -10.79 11.81
CA ALA A 103 -0.33 -12.16 12.02
C ALA A 103 -0.37 -12.90 10.69
N LYS A 104 -0.28 -14.22 10.78
CA LYS A 104 -0.47 -15.11 9.64
C LYS A 104 -1.09 -16.39 10.13
N LYS A 105 -2.14 -16.86 9.44
CA LYS A 105 -2.76 -18.14 9.70
C LYS A 105 -3.13 -18.78 8.38
N ARG A 106 -2.45 -19.89 8.04
CA ARG A 106 -2.62 -20.57 6.75
C ARG A 106 -2.30 -19.60 5.61
N ASN A 107 -3.24 -19.34 4.73
CA ASN A 107 -3.07 -18.41 3.61
C ASN A 107 -3.60 -17.01 3.89
N MET A 108 -4.05 -16.73 5.13
CA MET A 108 -4.48 -15.41 5.55
C MET A 108 -3.33 -14.67 6.23
N TRP A 109 -3.15 -13.44 5.84
CA TRP A 109 -2.06 -12.57 6.33
C TRP A 109 -2.65 -11.24 6.78
N TRP A 110 -2.20 -10.74 7.93
CA TRP A 110 -2.65 -9.46 8.48
C TRP A 110 -1.45 -8.52 8.59
N PHE A 111 -1.66 -7.28 8.19
CA PHE A 111 -0.63 -6.25 8.17
C PHE A 111 -1.10 -4.99 8.84
N ARG A 112 -0.17 -4.32 9.50
CA ARG A 112 -0.37 -2.94 9.93
C ARG A 112 0.35 -2.04 8.95
N GLY A 113 -0.36 -1.01 8.46
CA GLY A 113 0.19 -0.05 7.50
C GLY A 113 0.21 1.36 8.07
N GLU A 114 1.31 2.05 7.77
CA GLU A 114 1.44 3.47 8.09
C GLU A 114 1.99 4.18 6.87
N ALA A 115 1.30 5.26 6.45
CA ALA A 115 1.75 6.12 5.36
C ALA A 115 2.30 7.41 5.97
N LYS A 116 3.48 7.82 5.52
CA LYS A 116 4.16 9.01 6.04
C LYS A 116 4.65 9.90 4.92
N VAL A 117 4.53 11.21 5.14
CA VAL A 117 5.12 12.24 4.29
C VAL A 117 6.08 13.02 5.18
N GLU A 118 7.36 13.08 4.81
CA GLU A 118 8.40 13.74 5.61
C GLU A 118 8.37 13.27 7.07
N ASP A 119 8.25 11.94 7.25
CA ASP A 119 8.19 11.26 8.56
C ASP A 119 6.95 11.60 9.41
N VAL A 120 5.99 12.32 8.85
CA VAL A 120 4.73 12.63 9.52
C VAL A 120 3.67 11.63 9.10
N LEU A 121 3.01 11.00 10.07
CA LEU A 121 1.96 10.03 9.81
C LEU A 121 0.74 10.73 9.20
N VAL A 122 0.37 10.33 7.99
CA VAL A 122 -0.78 10.90 7.28
C VAL A 122 -1.95 9.93 7.20
N CYS A 123 -1.68 8.62 7.24
CA CYS A 123 -2.72 7.60 7.15
C CYS A 123 -2.23 6.33 7.83
N GLU A 124 -3.14 5.61 8.46
CA GLU A 124 -2.83 4.28 9.00
C GLU A 124 -4.03 3.36 8.82
N ALA A 125 -3.77 2.07 8.73
CA ALA A 125 -4.82 1.06 8.62
C ALA A 125 -4.24 -0.32 8.92
N GLU A 126 -5.14 -1.26 9.23
CA GLU A 126 -4.81 -2.69 9.24
C GLU A 126 -5.50 -3.32 8.05
N VAL A 127 -4.77 -4.08 7.28
CA VAL A 127 -5.32 -4.76 6.10
C VAL A 127 -5.05 -6.25 6.22
N SER A 128 -5.95 -7.05 5.67
CA SER A 128 -5.70 -8.49 5.56
C SER A 128 -5.79 -8.92 4.12
N ALA A 129 -5.04 -9.94 3.80
CA ALA A 129 -4.96 -10.47 2.45
C ALA A 129 -4.97 -11.99 2.48
N MET A 130 -5.50 -12.59 1.42
CA MET A 130 -5.45 -14.04 1.21
C MET A 130 -4.51 -14.32 0.04
N LEU A 131 -3.57 -15.22 0.27
CA LEU A 131 -2.64 -15.65 -0.77
C LEU A 131 -3.17 -16.95 -1.36
N VAL A 132 -3.45 -16.92 -2.66
CA VAL A 132 -3.97 -18.08 -3.38
C VAL A 132 -2.98 -18.47 -4.47
N ARG A 133 -2.63 -19.74 -4.51
CA ARG A 133 -1.78 -20.28 -5.56
C ARG A 133 -2.63 -20.85 -6.67
N GLU A 134 -2.24 -20.57 -7.88
CA GLU A 134 -2.90 -21.09 -9.08
C GLU A 134 -2.07 -22.16 -9.76
#